data_339b56514defacd80b36772731147794
#
_entry.id   339b56514defacd80b36772731147794
#
_cell.length_a   1.000
_cell.length_b   1.000
_cell.length_c   1.000
_cell.angle_alpha   90.00
_cell.angle_beta   90.00
_cell.angle_gamma   90.00
#
_symmetry.space_group_name_H-M   'P 1'
#
loop_
_entity.id
_entity.type
_entity.pdbx_description
1 polymer ?
#
loop_
_entity_poly.entity_id
_entity_poly.type
_entity_poly.pdbx_seq_one_letter_code
_entity_poly.pdbx_strand_id
1 'polypeptide(L)'
;MYGSFSEIPYEPCIQFVILTLLSEFYDGQGASAKSRDYIRVGELQNCVADRLKNGVENTTAEEEEKNGLAFRNMQEAYEALKSDERGSRARTTKEGFLHHIFMFLENQGLIEYVQEDEMIKTTKKLDNLMDWNLLNQNNYQRIQKVIKGEREQNL
;
A
#
# COMPACT_ATOMS: atom_id res chain seq x y z
N MET A 1 1.67 -24.89 -1.12
CA MET A 1 1.22 -23.63 -1.70
C MET A 1 0.97 -22.63 -0.60
N TYR A 2 1.62 -21.49 -0.70
CA TYR A 2 1.26 -20.42 0.20
C TYR A 2 -0.21 -20.11 0.03
N GLY A 3 -0.85 -19.78 1.11
CA GLY A 3 -2.22 -19.36 1.05
C GLY A 3 -2.37 -18.24 0.03
N SER A 4 -3.35 -18.36 -0.81
CA SER A 4 -3.64 -17.31 -1.76
C SER A 4 -4.11 -16.08 -1.01
N PHE A 5 -4.01 -14.92 -1.62
CA PHE A 5 -4.56 -13.70 -1.06
C PHE A 5 -6.07 -13.78 -0.80
N SER A 6 -6.76 -14.78 -1.36
CA SER A 6 -8.18 -14.99 -1.06
C SER A 6 -8.44 -15.30 0.42
N GLU A 7 -7.42 -15.73 1.16
CA GLU A 7 -7.53 -15.96 2.59
C GLU A 7 -7.30 -14.69 3.43
N ILE A 8 -6.90 -13.60 2.79
CA ILE A 8 -6.71 -12.32 3.45
C ILE A 8 -8.03 -11.55 3.40
N PRO A 9 -8.40 -10.81 4.47
CA PRO A 9 -9.75 -10.29 4.63
C PRO A 9 -10.30 -9.44 3.50
N TYR A 10 -9.46 -8.74 2.73
CA TYR A 10 -9.99 -7.87 1.70
C TYR A 10 -8.91 -7.51 0.68
N GLU A 11 -9.06 -8.03 -0.54
CA GLU A 11 -8.08 -7.86 -1.61
C GLU A 11 -7.80 -6.39 -1.99
N PRO A 12 -8.78 -5.50 -2.13
CA PRO A 12 -8.49 -4.09 -2.37
C PRO A 12 -7.61 -3.45 -1.31
N CYS A 13 -7.70 -3.91 -0.07
CA CYS A 13 -6.85 -3.43 1.00
C CYS A 13 -5.39 -3.83 0.77
N ILE A 14 -5.15 -5.03 0.24
CA ILE A 14 -3.80 -5.48 -0.12
C ILE A 14 -3.21 -4.55 -1.17
N GLN A 15 -3.97 -4.27 -2.22
CA GLN A 15 -3.54 -3.37 -3.28
C GLN A 15 -3.25 -1.97 -2.75
N PHE A 16 -4.09 -1.49 -1.85
CA PHE A 16 -3.93 -0.19 -1.23
C PHE A 16 -2.65 -0.11 -0.40
N VAL A 17 -2.33 -1.15 0.36
CA VAL A 17 -1.07 -1.23 1.13
C VAL A 17 0.12 -1.19 0.19
N ILE A 18 0.08 -1.96 -0.89
CA ILE A 18 1.16 -1.97 -1.87
C ILE A 18 1.35 -0.59 -2.51
N LEU A 19 0.25 0.05 -2.91
CA LEU A 19 0.32 1.40 -3.48
C LEU A 19 0.86 2.42 -2.47
N THR A 20 0.47 2.30 -1.21
CA THR A 20 0.99 3.16 -0.15
C THR A 20 2.51 2.97 -0.01
N LEU A 21 2.96 1.73 0.01
CA LEU A 21 4.38 1.42 0.09
C LEU A 21 5.15 2.02 -1.09
N LEU A 22 4.65 1.82 -2.30
CA LEU A 22 5.28 2.38 -3.50
C LEU A 22 5.32 3.90 -3.46
N SER A 23 4.26 4.53 -2.98
CA SER A 23 4.18 5.98 -2.88
C SER A 23 5.18 6.56 -1.87
N GLU A 24 5.53 5.78 -0.84
CA GLU A 24 6.53 6.21 0.14
C GLU A 24 7.94 6.18 -0.43
N PHE A 25 8.21 5.26 -1.35
CA PHE A 25 9.54 5.16 -1.97
C PHE A 25 9.67 6.00 -3.24
N TYR A 26 8.62 6.07 -4.03
CA TYR A 26 8.66 6.72 -5.35
C TYR A 26 7.61 7.81 -5.43
N ASP A 27 8.05 8.97 -5.80
CA ASP A 27 7.19 10.15 -5.85
C ASP A 27 6.52 10.35 -7.22
N GLY A 28 6.30 9.25 -7.93
CA GLY A 28 5.70 9.27 -9.27
C GLY A 28 6.67 9.69 -10.37
N GLN A 29 7.94 9.85 -10.05
CA GLN A 29 8.96 10.28 -10.99
C GLN A 29 10.02 9.18 -11.27
N GLY A 30 9.72 7.95 -10.87
CA GLY A 30 10.58 6.81 -11.12
C GLY A 30 11.70 6.65 -10.10
N ALA A 31 12.61 5.71 -10.39
CA ALA A 31 13.68 5.35 -9.47
C ALA A 31 14.67 6.48 -9.22
N SER A 32 14.86 7.37 -10.21
CA SER A 32 15.79 8.50 -10.07
C SER A 32 15.35 9.51 -9.02
N ALA A 33 14.07 9.51 -8.68
CA ALA A 33 13.50 10.41 -7.68
C ALA A 33 13.04 9.65 -6.45
N LYS A 34 13.71 8.55 -6.11
CA LYS A 34 13.38 7.76 -4.94
C LYS A 34 13.58 8.58 -3.67
N SER A 35 12.52 8.65 -2.84
CA SER A 35 12.47 9.56 -1.70
C SER A 35 13.24 9.06 -0.48
N ARG A 36 13.45 7.74 -0.39
CA ARG A 36 14.04 7.14 0.81
C ARG A 36 14.63 5.78 0.49
N ASP A 37 15.55 5.33 1.32
CA ASP A 37 16.23 4.05 1.13
C ASP A 37 15.49 2.88 1.78
N TYR A 38 14.76 3.15 2.85
CA TYR A 38 14.00 2.12 3.56
C TYR A 38 12.80 2.75 4.26
N ILE A 39 11.86 1.89 4.63
CA ILE A 39 10.75 2.27 5.50
C ILE A 39 10.61 1.21 6.60
N ARG A 40 10.27 1.64 7.81
CA ARG A 40 9.98 0.72 8.89
C ARG A 40 8.53 0.27 8.83
N VAL A 41 8.30 -0.97 9.28
CA VAL A 41 6.94 -1.55 9.25
C VAL A 41 5.95 -0.69 10.03
N GLY A 42 6.32 -0.22 11.23
CA GLY A 42 5.43 0.65 12.01
C GLY A 42 5.11 1.96 11.33
N GLU A 43 6.08 2.51 10.63
CA GLU A 43 5.88 3.72 9.83
C GLU A 43 4.88 3.50 8.70
N LEU A 44 5.03 2.37 8.01
CA LEU A 44 4.08 2.01 6.95
C LEU A 44 2.68 1.78 7.49
N GLN A 45 2.55 1.13 8.65
CA GLN A 45 1.24 0.97 9.31
C GLN A 45 0.56 2.32 9.51
N ASN A 46 1.30 3.29 10.01
CA ASN A 46 0.75 4.64 10.23
C ASN A 46 0.37 5.29 8.90
N CYS A 47 1.20 5.14 7.87
CA CYS A 47 0.89 5.68 6.55
C CYS A 47 -0.39 5.08 5.98
N VAL A 48 -0.57 3.77 6.10
CA VAL A 48 -1.79 3.10 5.63
C VAL A 48 -3.02 3.63 6.36
N ALA A 49 -2.95 3.69 7.70
CA ALA A 49 -4.07 4.17 8.51
C ALA A 49 -4.43 5.61 8.16
N ASP A 50 -3.44 6.49 8.05
CA ASP A 50 -3.66 7.90 7.74
C ASP A 50 -4.23 8.09 6.34
N ARG A 51 -3.75 7.35 5.37
CA ARG A 51 -4.25 7.46 3.99
C ARG A 51 -5.66 6.91 3.84
N LEU A 52 -6.00 5.84 4.56
CA LEU A 52 -7.38 5.34 4.58
C LEU A 52 -8.30 6.38 5.18
N LYS A 53 -7.89 6.96 6.30
CA LYS A 53 -8.67 8.01 6.96
C LYS A 53 -8.87 9.21 6.04
N ASN A 54 -7.81 9.68 5.40
CA ASN A 54 -7.88 10.81 4.46
C ASN A 54 -8.77 10.48 3.27
N GLY A 55 -8.68 9.26 2.76
CA GLY A 55 -9.53 8.82 1.66
C GLY A 55 -11.01 8.86 2.03
N VAL A 56 -11.36 8.39 3.22
CA VAL A 56 -12.73 8.43 3.72
C VAL A 56 -13.21 9.86 3.92
N GLU A 57 -12.38 10.72 4.51
CA GLU A 57 -12.76 12.11 4.80
C GLU A 57 -12.89 12.97 3.55
N ASN A 58 -12.09 12.68 2.52
CA ASN A 58 -12.03 13.51 1.32
C ASN A 58 -12.83 12.95 0.15
N THR A 59 -13.52 11.83 0.33
CA THR A 59 -14.24 11.17 -0.76
C THR A 59 -15.65 10.82 -0.31
N THR A 60 -16.65 11.23 -1.10
CA THR A 60 -18.02 10.84 -0.83
C THR A 60 -18.27 9.41 -1.29
N ALA A 61 -19.36 8.79 -0.81
CA ALA A 61 -19.74 7.46 -1.25
C ALA A 61 -19.98 7.40 -2.76
N GLU A 62 -20.51 8.46 -3.34
CA GLU A 62 -20.72 8.56 -4.78
C GLU A 62 -19.41 8.63 -5.56
N GLU A 63 -18.45 9.39 -5.04
CA GLU A 63 -17.12 9.48 -5.64
C GLU A 63 -16.38 8.16 -5.55
N GLU A 64 -16.51 7.43 -4.45
CA GLU A 64 -15.93 6.10 -4.30
C GLU A 64 -16.49 5.13 -5.36
N GLU A 65 -17.78 5.13 -5.54
CA GLU A 65 -18.43 4.29 -6.54
C GLU A 65 -17.94 4.62 -7.95
N LYS A 66 -17.86 5.91 -8.26
CA LYS A 66 -17.41 6.39 -9.56
C LYS A 66 -15.95 6.02 -9.84
N ASN A 67 -15.08 6.13 -8.85
CA ASN A 67 -13.65 5.90 -9.00
C ASN A 67 -13.24 4.44 -8.78
N GLY A 68 -14.15 3.60 -8.32
CA GLY A 68 -13.85 2.22 -8.00
C GLY A 68 -12.95 2.04 -6.78
N LEU A 69 -12.87 3.06 -5.93
CA LEU A 69 -12.05 3.03 -4.72
C LEU A 69 -12.98 3.04 -3.50
N ALA A 70 -12.99 1.96 -2.77
CA ALA A 70 -13.88 1.77 -1.63
C ALA A 70 -13.17 2.05 -0.31
N PHE A 71 -12.79 3.31 -0.07
CA PHE A 71 -12.03 3.69 1.13
C PHE A 71 -12.72 3.29 2.42
N ARG A 72 -14.04 3.44 2.50
CA ARG A 72 -14.78 3.08 3.72
C ARG A 72 -14.71 1.60 3.99
N ASN A 73 -14.87 0.78 2.94
CA ASN A 73 -14.79 -0.67 3.08
C ASN A 73 -13.37 -1.11 3.42
N MET A 74 -12.37 -0.49 2.83
CA MET A 74 -10.98 -0.80 3.14
C MET A 74 -10.61 -0.41 4.56
N GLN A 75 -11.04 0.76 5.01
CA GLN A 75 -10.80 1.22 6.38
C GLN A 75 -11.46 0.28 7.38
N GLU A 76 -12.71 -0.09 7.13
CA GLU A 76 -13.44 -1.01 7.99
C GLU A 76 -12.72 -2.37 8.07
N ALA A 77 -12.30 -2.91 6.93
CA ALA A 77 -11.59 -4.19 6.89
C ALA A 77 -10.25 -4.10 7.63
N TYR A 78 -9.51 -3.02 7.42
CA TYR A 78 -8.20 -2.86 8.07
C TYR A 78 -8.34 -2.68 9.58
N GLU A 79 -9.30 -1.88 10.03
CA GLU A 79 -9.53 -1.65 11.45
C GLU A 79 -10.12 -2.87 12.16
N ALA A 80 -10.78 -3.76 11.41
CA ALA A 80 -11.27 -5.03 11.96
C ALA A 80 -10.14 -5.99 12.29
N LEU A 81 -8.95 -5.80 11.72
CA LEU A 81 -7.79 -6.60 12.08
C LEU A 81 -7.35 -6.30 13.50
N LYS A 82 -7.04 -7.34 14.23
CA LYS A 82 -6.60 -7.18 15.62
C LYS A 82 -5.19 -6.63 15.64
N SER A 83 -4.93 -5.73 16.58
CA SER A 83 -3.59 -5.31 16.87
C SER A 83 -2.99 -6.26 17.90
N ASP A 84 -1.76 -6.70 17.69
CA ASP A 84 -1.09 -7.59 18.62
C ASP A 84 0.32 -7.09 18.91
N GLU A 85 0.50 -6.56 20.10
CA GLU A 85 1.77 -6.03 20.58
C GLU A 85 2.86 -7.11 20.71
N ARG A 86 2.46 -8.38 20.73
CA ARG A 86 3.41 -9.50 20.81
C ARG A 86 4.01 -9.84 19.45
N GLY A 87 3.61 -9.12 18.41
CA GLY A 87 4.14 -9.38 17.07
C GLY A 87 3.60 -10.65 16.43
N SER A 88 2.37 -11.04 16.77
CA SER A 88 1.72 -12.18 16.12
C SER A 88 1.69 -11.99 14.60
N ARG A 89 2.00 -13.06 13.88
CA ARG A 89 1.96 -13.07 12.42
C ARG A 89 0.74 -13.78 11.86
N ALA A 90 -0.29 -13.93 12.70
CA ALA A 90 -1.58 -14.44 12.26
C ALA A 90 -2.21 -13.47 11.25
N ARG A 91 -2.84 -14.00 10.23
CA ARG A 91 -3.44 -13.18 9.15
C ARG A 91 -4.55 -12.26 9.63
N THR A 92 -5.08 -12.51 10.83
CA THR A 92 -6.13 -11.69 11.43
C THR A 92 -5.60 -10.50 12.21
N THR A 93 -4.26 -10.34 12.33
CA THR A 93 -3.65 -9.18 12.96
C THR A 93 -3.12 -8.23 11.89
N LYS A 94 -2.99 -6.95 12.24
CA LYS A 94 -2.40 -5.96 11.32
C LYS A 94 -0.97 -6.33 10.98
N GLU A 95 -0.20 -6.75 11.96
CA GLU A 95 1.19 -7.16 11.79
C GLU A 95 1.30 -8.37 10.87
N GLY A 96 0.46 -9.38 11.08
CA GLY A 96 0.43 -10.58 10.23
C GLY A 96 -0.05 -10.28 8.82
N PHE A 97 -1.06 -9.43 8.69
CA PHE A 97 -1.56 -9.02 7.39
C PHE A 97 -0.45 -8.36 6.56
N LEU A 98 0.26 -7.40 7.14
CA LEU A 98 1.38 -6.73 6.47
C LEU A 98 2.53 -7.70 6.21
N HIS A 99 2.85 -8.55 7.19
CA HIS A 99 3.91 -9.55 7.03
C HIS A 99 3.68 -10.42 5.80
N HIS A 100 2.47 -10.90 5.59
CA HIS A 100 2.16 -11.74 4.44
C HIS A 100 2.27 -10.98 3.12
N ILE A 101 1.90 -9.71 3.11
CA ILE A 101 2.11 -8.85 1.93
C ILE A 101 3.60 -8.71 1.63
N PHE A 102 4.40 -8.44 2.64
CA PHE A 102 5.85 -8.28 2.45
C PHE A 102 6.50 -9.57 1.97
N MET A 103 6.09 -10.71 2.52
CA MET A 103 6.59 -12.01 2.07
C MET A 103 6.26 -12.26 0.61
N PHE A 104 5.05 -11.91 0.20
CA PHE A 104 4.67 -12.01 -1.21
C PHE A 104 5.55 -11.13 -2.08
N LEU A 105 5.72 -9.85 -1.72
CA LEU A 105 6.52 -8.92 -2.51
C LEU A 105 7.99 -9.33 -2.56
N GLU A 106 8.52 -9.85 -1.46
CA GLU A 106 9.89 -10.35 -1.42
C GLU A 106 10.05 -11.57 -2.35
N ASN A 107 9.08 -12.47 -2.33
CA ASN A 107 9.11 -13.63 -3.22
C ASN A 107 9.06 -13.23 -4.71
N GLN A 108 8.46 -12.10 -5.02
CA GLN A 108 8.47 -11.55 -6.37
C GLN A 108 9.76 -10.80 -6.69
N GLY A 109 10.66 -10.65 -5.72
CA GLY A 109 11.90 -9.92 -5.91
C GLY A 109 11.75 -8.41 -5.93
N LEU A 110 10.62 -7.89 -5.45
CA LEU A 110 10.31 -6.46 -5.51
C LEU A 110 10.82 -5.69 -4.30
N ILE A 111 10.91 -6.34 -3.16
CA ILE A 111 11.43 -5.73 -1.95
C ILE A 111 12.41 -6.65 -1.26
N GLU A 112 13.23 -6.06 -0.40
CA GLU A 112 14.03 -6.78 0.58
C GLU A 112 13.38 -6.53 1.95
N TYR A 113 12.88 -7.59 2.57
CA TYR A 113 12.20 -7.51 3.84
C TYR A 113 13.15 -7.96 4.95
N VAL A 114 13.70 -7.01 5.67
CA VAL A 114 14.63 -7.28 6.77
C VAL A 114 13.82 -7.42 8.05
N GLN A 115 13.38 -8.65 8.32
CA GLN A 115 12.43 -8.92 9.40
C GLN A 115 12.98 -8.55 10.78
N GLU A 116 14.25 -8.80 11.01
CA GLU A 116 14.89 -8.53 12.31
C GLU A 116 14.85 -7.04 12.68
N ASP A 117 14.99 -6.18 11.70
CA ASP A 117 14.97 -4.73 11.89
C ASP A 117 13.62 -4.13 11.58
N GLU A 118 12.67 -4.95 11.17
CA GLU A 118 11.34 -4.51 10.74
C GLU A 118 11.43 -3.40 9.68
N MET A 119 12.27 -3.63 8.69
CA MET A 119 12.53 -2.70 7.60
C MET A 119 12.23 -3.30 6.25
N ILE A 120 11.80 -2.44 5.34
CA ILE A 120 11.57 -2.79 3.94
C ILE A 120 12.45 -1.91 3.10
N LYS A 121 13.17 -2.53 2.16
CA LYS A 121 13.98 -1.82 1.16
C LYS A 121 13.50 -2.18 -0.23
N THR A 122 13.73 -1.30 -1.16
CA THR A 122 13.44 -1.57 -2.58
C THR A 122 14.55 -2.40 -3.20
N THR A 123 14.23 -3.03 -4.32
CA THR A 123 15.21 -3.76 -5.13
C THR A 123 15.39 -3.05 -6.47
N LYS A 124 16.45 -3.39 -7.17
CA LYS A 124 16.67 -2.89 -8.52
C LYS A 124 15.55 -3.31 -9.47
N LYS A 125 15.00 -4.50 -9.27
CA LYS A 125 13.86 -4.96 -10.06
C LYS A 125 12.66 -4.03 -9.90
N LEU A 126 12.38 -3.61 -8.66
CA LEU A 126 11.29 -2.67 -8.41
C LEU A 126 11.60 -1.30 -9.02
N ASP A 127 12.83 -0.82 -8.87
CA ASP A 127 13.23 0.45 -9.47
C ASP A 127 12.99 0.44 -10.98
N ASN A 128 13.39 -0.62 -11.65
CA ASN A 128 13.20 -0.77 -13.10
C ASN A 128 11.71 -0.83 -13.46
N LEU A 129 10.92 -1.53 -12.66
CA LEU A 129 9.49 -1.62 -12.88
C LEU A 129 8.81 -0.26 -12.72
N MET A 130 9.23 0.52 -11.75
CA MET A 130 8.67 1.86 -11.54
C MET A 130 9.05 2.81 -12.68
N ASP A 131 10.27 2.70 -13.20
CA ASP A 131 10.67 3.48 -14.38
C ASP A 131 9.84 3.12 -15.61
N TRP A 132 9.56 1.82 -15.80
CA TRP A 132 8.69 1.36 -16.87
C TRP A 132 7.27 1.92 -16.72
N ASN A 133 6.74 1.93 -15.50
CA ASN A 133 5.38 2.39 -15.23
C ASN A 133 5.20 3.89 -15.42
N LEU A 134 6.29 4.66 -15.48
CA LEU A 134 6.19 6.08 -15.83
C LEU A 134 5.60 6.31 -17.20
N LEU A 135 5.72 5.35 -18.10
CA LEU A 135 5.12 5.42 -19.42
C LEU A 135 3.59 5.34 -19.36
N ASN A 136 3.04 4.85 -18.26
CA ASN A 136 1.60 4.73 -18.02
C ASN A 136 1.18 5.54 -16.80
N GLN A 137 1.64 6.78 -16.72
CA GLN A 137 1.44 7.64 -15.56
C GLN A 137 -0.01 7.94 -15.20
N ASN A 138 -0.90 7.90 -16.18
CA ASN A 138 -2.27 8.37 -15.96
C ASN A 138 -2.97 7.66 -14.79
N ASN A 139 -2.93 6.34 -14.77
CA ASN A 139 -3.59 5.58 -13.71
C ASN A 139 -2.92 5.76 -12.36
N TYR A 140 -1.59 5.75 -12.34
CA TYR A 140 -0.83 5.92 -11.12
C TYR A 140 -1.08 7.29 -10.50
N GLN A 141 -1.01 8.35 -11.30
CA GLN A 141 -1.25 9.71 -10.83
C GLN A 141 -2.67 9.93 -10.35
N ARG A 142 -3.64 9.33 -11.04
CA ARG A 142 -5.04 9.41 -10.61
C ARG A 142 -5.24 8.81 -9.23
N ILE A 143 -4.67 7.64 -9.01
CA ILE A 143 -4.77 6.96 -7.70
C ILE A 143 -4.06 7.81 -6.63
N GLN A 144 -2.88 8.33 -6.93
CA GLN A 144 -2.17 9.18 -5.99
C GLN A 144 -2.94 10.45 -5.62
N LYS A 145 -3.57 11.07 -6.59
CA LYS A 145 -4.39 12.27 -6.33
C LYS A 145 -5.53 11.97 -5.36
N VAL A 146 -6.20 10.85 -5.55
CA VAL A 146 -7.27 10.45 -4.63
C VAL A 146 -6.71 10.17 -3.24
N ILE A 147 -5.61 9.44 -3.14
CA ILE A 147 -4.98 9.13 -1.86
C ILE A 147 -4.57 10.41 -1.11
N LYS A 148 -4.09 11.43 -1.84
CA LYS A 148 -3.68 12.70 -1.25
C LYS A 148 -4.84 13.67 -1.01
N GLY A 149 -6.05 13.30 -1.41
CA GLY A 149 -7.22 14.16 -1.29
C GLY A 149 -7.35 15.21 -2.38
N GLU A 150 -6.58 15.12 -3.44
CA GLU A 150 -6.70 16.01 -4.59
C GLU A 150 -7.79 15.51 -5.52
N ARG A 151 -8.66 16.42 -5.97
CA ARG A 151 -9.71 16.07 -6.92
C ARG A 151 -9.20 16.16 -8.34
N GLU A 152 -9.61 15.21 -9.15
CA GLU A 152 -9.37 15.26 -10.58
C GLU A 152 -10.16 16.44 -11.17
N GLN A 153 -9.48 17.31 -11.89
CA GLN A 153 -10.17 18.37 -12.64
C GLN A 153 -10.68 17.77 -13.92
N ASN A 154 -11.97 17.86 -14.13
CA ASN A 154 -12.58 17.48 -15.40
C ASN A 154 -12.28 18.56 -16.43
N LEU A 155 -11.55 18.18 -17.42
CA LEU A 155 -11.29 19.04 -18.58
C LEU A 155 -12.39 18.85 -19.62
#